data_c0e4ccef9211d0ad9e05ddd47bce2683
#
_entry.id   c0e4ccef9211d0ad9e05ddd47bce2683
#
_cell.length_a   1.000
_cell.length_b   1.000
_cell.length_c   1.000
_cell.angle_alpha   90.00
_cell.angle_beta   90.00
_cell.angle_gamma   90.00
#
_symmetry.space_group_name_H-M   'P 1'
#
loop_
_entity.id
_entity.type
_entity.pdbx_description
1 polymer ?
#
loop_
_entity_poly.entity_id
_entity_poly.type
_entity_poly.pdbx_seq_one_letter_code
_entity_poly.pdbx_strand_id
1 'polypeptide(L)'
;GPHTITVTATDAAGNVGNDTAVVTIDTSLPVVSLDDLTTNDTTPALTGAIDDPTATVVVNVDGIDYPATNNGDGTWTLADNTLPALIDGPHTVAVTATDPAGNTATDTATLTIDTVPADLIGAITIPEDLNGDGILNADELGTDGSFNAQVALGPDALDGTVVNVNGVNYTVTAADLANGYITAAIPVTGEGPVAIHAEAV
;
A
#
# COMPACT_ATOMS: atom_id res chain seq x y z
N GLY A 1 -26.64 -29.56 -7.90
CA GLY A 1 -26.22 -30.82 -8.57
C GLY A 1 -27.08 -31.14 -9.79
N PRO A 2 -26.68 -32.11 -10.66
CA PRO A 2 -27.43 -32.48 -11.85
C PRO A 2 -28.72 -33.21 -11.56
N HIS A 3 -29.79 -32.87 -12.29
CA HIS A 3 -31.10 -33.49 -12.27
C HIS A 3 -31.46 -33.94 -13.67
N THR A 4 -31.80 -35.24 -13.83
CA THR A 4 -32.24 -35.79 -15.13
C THR A 4 -33.74 -35.70 -15.23
N ILE A 5 -34.25 -35.08 -16.28
CA ILE A 5 -35.63 -34.99 -16.64
C ILE A 5 -35.85 -35.97 -17.80
N THR A 6 -36.77 -36.94 -17.67
CA THR A 6 -37.12 -37.88 -18.73
C THR A 6 -38.56 -37.62 -19.15
N VAL A 7 -38.77 -37.45 -20.46
CA VAL A 7 -40.09 -37.36 -21.04
C VAL A 7 -40.36 -38.65 -21.81
N THR A 8 -41.50 -39.26 -21.57
CA THR A 8 -41.92 -40.45 -22.28
C THR A 8 -43.29 -40.19 -22.92
N ALA A 9 -43.42 -40.47 -24.20
CA ALA A 9 -44.70 -40.45 -24.91
C ALA A 9 -45.02 -41.86 -25.44
N THR A 10 -46.27 -42.25 -25.25
CA THR A 10 -46.80 -43.56 -25.75
C THR A 10 -47.96 -43.31 -26.67
N ASP A 11 -47.93 -43.90 -27.88
CA ASP A 11 -49.06 -43.82 -28.81
C ASP A 11 -50.16 -44.82 -28.52
N ALA A 12 -51.26 -44.74 -29.23
CA ALA A 12 -52.44 -45.62 -29.02
C ALA A 12 -52.16 -47.09 -29.35
N ALA A 13 -51.10 -47.41 -30.07
CA ALA A 13 -50.64 -48.78 -30.40
C ALA A 13 -49.65 -49.33 -29.36
N GLY A 14 -49.24 -48.51 -28.37
CA GLY A 14 -48.30 -48.90 -27.33
C GLY A 14 -46.82 -48.62 -27.65
N ASN A 15 -46.52 -47.92 -28.76
CA ASN A 15 -45.15 -47.56 -29.09
C ASN A 15 -44.71 -46.43 -28.16
N VAL A 16 -43.47 -46.54 -27.64
CA VAL A 16 -42.90 -45.59 -26.65
C VAL A 16 -41.74 -44.84 -27.28
N GLY A 17 -41.81 -43.51 -27.25
CA GLY A 17 -40.69 -42.58 -27.48
C GLY A 17 -40.26 -41.93 -26.17
N ASN A 18 -38.97 -41.71 -25.98
CA ASN A 18 -38.43 -41.00 -24.83
C ASN A 18 -37.35 -40.03 -25.23
N ASP A 19 -37.19 -38.99 -24.45
CA ASP A 19 -36.07 -38.03 -24.49
C ASP A 19 -35.66 -37.68 -23.09
N THR A 20 -34.39 -37.27 -22.93
CA THR A 20 -33.84 -36.91 -21.61
C THR A 20 -33.05 -35.59 -21.71
N ALA A 21 -33.23 -34.76 -20.69
CA ALA A 21 -32.46 -33.56 -20.49
C ALA A 21 -31.84 -33.55 -19.08
N VAL A 22 -30.66 -32.92 -18.94
CA VAL A 22 -30.02 -32.71 -17.66
C VAL A 22 -30.09 -31.23 -17.31
N VAL A 23 -30.61 -30.90 -16.14
CA VAL A 23 -30.60 -29.58 -15.55
C VAL A 23 -29.66 -29.63 -14.35
N THR A 24 -28.64 -28.75 -14.33
CA THR A 24 -27.78 -28.59 -13.16
C THR A 24 -28.23 -27.38 -12.35
N ILE A 25 -28.51 -27.62 -11.08
CA ILE A 25 -28.81 -26.56 -10.13
C ILE A 25 -27.53 -26.29 -9.33
N ASP A 26 -27.04 -25.08 -9.43
CA ASP A 26 -25.92 -24.57 -8.63
C ASP A 26 -26.35 -23.30 -7.90
N THR A 27 -26.23 -23.32 -6.58
CA THR A 27 -26.54 -22.22 -5.67
C THR A 27 -25.38 -21.88 -4.76
N SER A 28 -24.21 -22.48 -5.03
CA SER A 28 -22.98 -22.19 -4.29
C SER A 28 -22.48 -20.80 -4.72
N LEU A 29 -22.15 -19.97 -3.76
CA LEU A 29 -21.51 -18.67 -4.06
C LEU A 29 -19.99 -18.87 -4.17
N PRO A 30 -19.31 -18.21 -5.10
CA PRO A 30 -17.86 -18.12 -5.06
C PRO A 30 -17.42 -17.37 -3.80
N VAL A 31 -16.17 -17.54 -3.38
CA VAL A 31 -15.52 -16.73 -2.34
C VAL A 31 -14.45 -15.87 -2.98
N VAL A 32 -14.52 -14.57 -2.75
CA VAL A 32 -13.53 -13.61 -3.25
C VAL A 32 -13.08 -12.70 -2.11
N SER A 33 -11.82 -12.27 -2.11
CA SER A 33 -11.28 -11.32 -1.14
C SER A 33 -10.43 -10.24 -1.79
N LEU A 34 -10.35 -9.10 -1.12
CA LEU A 34 -9.54 -7.95 -1.44
C LEU A 34 -9.05 -7.34 -0.12
N ASP A 35 -7.75 -7.01 -0.03
CA ASP A 35 -7.17 -6.37 1.15
C ASP A 35 -7.00 -4.86 0.93
N ASP A 36 -6.98 -4.10 2.04
CA ASP A 36 -6.64 -2.67 2.00
C ASP A 36 -5.22 -2.49 1.45
N LEU A 37 -5.02 -1.47 0.62
CA LEU A 37 -3.73 -1.13 0.03
C LEU A 37 -3.44 0.36 0.20
N THR A 38 -2.25 0.69 0.71
CA THR A 38 -1.69 2.05 0.67
C THR A 38 -0.45 2.04 -0.20
N THR A 39 -0.37 2.96 -1.18
CA THR A 39 0.72 3.00 -2.16
C THR A 39 0.94 4.42 -2.67
N ASN A 40 2.16 4.70 -3.14
CA ASN A 40 2.48 5.93 -3.89
C ASN A 40 2.33 5.77 -5.41
N ASP A 41 1.94 4.58 -5.86
CA ASP A 41 1.61 4.35 -7.27
C ASP A 41 0.18 4.81 -7.54
N THR A 42 -0.01 5.72 -8.48
CA THR A 42 -1.33 6.27 -8.84
C THR A 42 -2.16 5.34 -9.72
N THR A 43 -1.57 4.28 -10.26
CA THR A 43 -2.20 3.30 -11.17
C THR A 43 -1.96 1.86 -10.75
N PRO A 44 -2.08 1.51 -9.45
CA PRO A 44 -1.56 0.27 -8.90
C PRO A 44 -2.25 -0.97 -9.43
N ALA A 45 -1.52 -2.08 -9.44
CA ALA A 45 -2.12 -3.40 -9.58
C ALA A 45 -2.95 -3.73 -8.33
N LEU A 46 -4.12 -4.37 -8.51
CA LEU A 46 -4.92 -4.90 -7.41
C LEU A 46 -4.98 -6.43 -7.52
N THR A 47 -4.90 -7.10 -6.39
CA THR A 47 -4.89 -8.56 -6.30
C THR A 47 -5.70 -9.04 -5.12
N GLY A 48 -6.10 -10.30 -5.16
CA GLY A 48 -6.78 -10.94 -4.04
C GLY A 48 -6.95 -12.43 -4.27
N ALA A 49 -7.66 -13.10 -3.36
CA ALA A 49 -7.96 -14.53 -3.47
C ALA A 49 -9.34 -14.78 -4.11
N ILE A 50 -9.47 -15.93 -4.76
CA ILE A 50 -10.72 -16.46 -5.32
C ILE A 50 -10.68 -17.98 -5.28
N ASP A 51 -11.76 -18.61 -4.83
CA ASP A 51 -11.82 -20.07 -4.71
C ASP A 51 -12.33 -20.78 -5.99
N ASP A 52 -13.11 -20.10 -6.82
CA ASP A 52 -13.63 -20.66 -8.08
C ASP A 52 -12.75 -20.25 -9.27
N PRO A 53 -11.99 -21.19 -9.87
CA PRO A 53 -11.12 -20.89 -11.01
C PRO A 53 -11.89 -20.55 -12.31
N THR A 54 -13.22 -20.75 -12.34
CA THR A 54 -14.07 -20.51 -13.51
C THR A 54 -14.89 -19.21 -13.40
N ALA A 55 -14.92 -18.59 -12.22
CA ALA A 55 -15.63 -17.34 -12.00
C ALA A 55 -15.00 -16.18 -12.77
N THR A 56 -15.83 -15.28 -13.24
CA THR A 56 -15.41 -13.99 -13.79
C THR A 56 -15.24 -12.99 -12.64
N VAL A 57 -14.23 -12.10 -12.75
CA VAL A 57 -13.91 -11.10 -11.73
C VAL A 57 -14.02 -9.70 -12.30
N VAL A 58 -14.71 -8.82 -11.61
CA VAL A 58 -14.81 -7.39 -11.93
C VAL A 58 -14.44 -6.60 -10.68
N VAL A 59 -13.57 -5.61 -10.86
CA VAL A 59 -13.17 -4.65 -9.81
C VAL A 59 -13.84 -3.32 -10.12
N ASN A 60 -14.55 -2.78 -9.14
CA ASN A 60 -15.12 -1.44 -9.20
C ASN A 60 -14.23 -0.50 -8.38
N VAL A 61 -13.76 0.59 -8.98
CA VAL A 61 -13.02 1.66 -8.31
C VAL A 61 -13.80 2.95 -8.49
N ASP A 62 -14.25 3.53 -7.39
CA ASP A 62 -15.03 4.78 -7.35
C ASP A 62 -16.24 4.79 -8.31
N GLY A 63 -16.89 3.63 -8.48
CA GLY A 63 -18.08 3.50 -9.32
C GLY A 63 -17.80 3.12 -10.79
N ILE A 64 -16.54 2.89 -11.17
CA ILE A 64 -16.16 2.47 -12.52
C ILE A 64 -15.68 1.02 -12.48
N ASP A 65 -16.22 0.19 -13.38
CA ASP A 65 -15.93 -1.24 -13.46
C ASP A 65 -14.73 -1.53 -14.38
N TYR A 66 -13.83 -2.39 -13.88
CA TYR A 66 -12.66 -2.88 -14.60
C TYR A 66 -12.66 -4.41 -14.58
N PRO A 67 -12.60 -5.09 -15.75
CA PRO A 67 -12.48 -6.54 -15.78
C PRO A 67 -11.10 -6.96 -15.27
N ALA A 68 -11.07 -7.88 -14.31
CA ALA A 68 -9.86 -8.45 -13.74
C ALA A 68 -9.65 -9.89 -14.25
N THR A 69 -8.42 -10.36 -14.16
CA THR A 69 -8.05 -11.72 -14.55
C THR A 69 -8.17 -12.67 -13.36
N ASN A 70 -8.96 -13.73 -13.49
CA ASN A 70 -8.89 -14.88 -12.61
C ASN A 70 -7.70 -15.74 -13.09
N ASN A 71 -6.69 -15.91 -12.23
CA ASN A 71 -5.44 -16.58 -12.60
C ASN A 71 -5.59 -18.12 -12.63
N GLY A 72 -6.68 -18.65 -12.07
CA GLY A 72 -6.96 -20.10 -12.01
C GLY A 72 -6.15 -20.87 -10.97
N ASP A 73 -5.36 -20.18 -10.17
CA ASP A 73 -4.49 -20.71 -9.11
C ASP A 73 -4.97 -20.37 -7.69
N GLY A 74 -6.18 -19.82 -7.56
CA GLY A 74 -6.73 -19.34 -6.30
C GLY A 74 -6.56 -17.83 -6.09
N THR A 75 -6.05 -17.12 -7.11
CA THR A 75 -5.86 -15.67 -7.08
C THR A 75 -6.51 -14.96 -8.26
N TRP A 76 -6.75 -13.66 -8.12
CA TRP A 76 -7.15 -12.79 -9.22
C TRP A 76 -6.24 -11.55 -9.27
N THR A 77 -6.17 -10.88 -10.44
CA THR A 77 -5.32 -9.70 -10.64
C THR A 77 -6.02 -8.71 -11.57
N LEU A 78 -6.07 -7.43 -11.16
CA LEU A 78 -6.20 -6.29 -12.05
C LEU A 78 -4.78 -5.78 -12.31
N ALA A 79 -4.36 -5.81 -13.57
CA ALA A 79 -2.97 -5.50 -13.93
C ALA A 79 -2.64 -4.02 -13.64
N ASP A 80 -1.38 -3.80 -13.32
CA ASP A 80 -0.79 -2.48 -13.19
C ASP A 80 -1.07 -1.60 -14.43
N ASN A 81 -1.25 -0.29 -14.21
CA ASN A 81 -1.60 0.68 -15.26
C ASN A 81 -2.95 0.41 -15.99
N THR A 82 -3.83 -0.40 -15.42
CA THR A 82 -5.21 -0.57 -15.92
C THR A 82 -6.13 0.55 -15.46
N LEU A 83 -5.90 1.05 -14.23
CA LEU A 83 -6.62 2.20 -13.69
C LEU A 83 -6.12 3.51 -14.32
N PRO A 84 -6.96 4.54 -14.46
CA PRO A 84 -6.46 5.89 -14.68
C PRO A 84 -5.66 6.35 -13.48
N ALA A 85 -4.81 7.35 -13.64
CA ALA A 85 -4.10 7.96 -12.51
C ALA A 85 -5.12 8.48 -11.47
N LEU A 86 -5.07 7.89 -10.28
CA LEU A 86 -5.89 8.26 -9.14
C LEU A 86 -5.25 9.44 -8.39
N ILE A 87 -6.07 10.25 -7.73
CA ILE A 87 -5.60 11.36 -6.89
C ILE A 87 -5.22 10.87 -5.50
N ASP A 88 -4.43 11.64 -4.76
CA ASP A 88 -4.12 11.33 -3.36
C ASP A 88 -5.38 11.27 -2.49
N GLY A 89 -5.40 10.29 -1.61
CA GLY A 89 -6.48 10.04 -0.68
C GLY A 89 -7.09 8.64 -0.80
N PRO A 90 -8.15 8.36 -0.03
CA PRO A 90 -8.82 7.06 -0.03
C PRO A 90 -9.80 6.92 -1.20
N HIS A 91 -9.74 5.76 -1.87
CA HIS A 91 -10.63 5.32 -2.92
C HIS A 91 -11.37 4.06 -2.48
N THR A 92 -12.66 3.97 -2.77
CA THR A 92 -13.45 2.77 -2.48
C THR A 92 -13.27 1.76 -3.59
N VAL A 93 -12.85 0.56 -3.21
CA VAL A 93 -12.70 -0.57 -4.14
C VAL A 93 -13.64 -1.70 -3.74
N ALA A 94 -14.34 -2.27 -4.71
CA ALA A 94 -15.14 -3.47 -4.55
C ALA A 94 -14.75 -4.49 -5.61
N VAL A 95 -14.56 -5.75 -5.22
CA VAL A 95 -14.38 -6.87 -6.14
C VAL A 95 -15.63 -7.72 -6.15
N THR A 96 -16.09 -8.11 -7.34
CA THR A 96 -17.23 -9.01 -7.53
C THR A 96 -16.79 -10.21 -8.35
N ALA A 97 -16.99 -11.40 -7.81
CA ALA A 97 -16.85 -12.67 -8.52
C ALA A 97 -18.24 -13.21 -8.93
N THR A 98 -18.32 -13.73 -10.14
CA THR A 98 -19.55 -14.37 -10.69
C THR A 98 -19.20 -15.72 -11.25
N ASP A 99 -19.82 -16.79 -10.73
CA ASP A 99 -19.65 -18.14 -11.23
C ASP A 99 -20.40 -18.38 -12.58
N PRO A 100 -20.19 -19.53 -13.26
CA PRO A 100 -20.90 -19.83 -14.51
C PRO A 100 -22.41 -20.01 -14.35
N ALA A 101 -22.91 -20.25 -13.15
CA ALA A 101 -24.36 -20.37 -12.87
C ALA A 101 -25.03 -18.99 -12.60
N GLY A 102 -24.22 -17.93 -12.45
CA GLY A 102 -24.67 -16.58 -12.18
C GLY A 102 -24.74 -16.22 -10.68
N ASN A 103 -24.21 -17.07 -9.79
CA ASN A 103 -24.12 -16.73 -8.38
C ASN A 103 -22.96 -15.73 -8.16
N THR A 104 -23.16 -14.72 -7.33
CA THR A 104 -22.19 -13.63 -7.11
C THR A 104 -21.79 -13.50 -5.66
N ALA A 105 -20.52 -13.14 -5.45
CA ALA A 105 -19.99 -12.68 -4.16
C ALA A 105 -19.20 -11.38 -4.35
N THR A 106 -19.17 -10.55 -3.33
CA THR A 106 -18.49 -9.24 -3.37
C THR A 106 -17.72 -9.04 -2.07
N ASP A 107 -16.52 -8.45 -2.19
CA ASP A 107 -15.73 -7.94 -1.08
C ASP A 107 -15.32 -6.49 -1.35
N THR A 108 -14.98 -5.73 -0.29
CA THR A 108 -14.67 -4.31 -0.38
C THR A 108 -13.43 -3.97 0.45
N ALA A 109 -12.63 -3.06 -0.07
CA ALA A 109 -11.44 -2.55 0.59
C ALA A 109 -11.24 -1.05 0.30
N THR A 110 -10.30 -0.44 1.01
CA THR A 110 -9.85 0.92 0.77
C THR A 110 -8.49 0.90 0.08
N LEU A 111 -8.39 1.54 -1.08
CA LEU A 111 -7.13 1.87 -1.73
C LEU A 111 -6.77 3.30 -1.37
N THR A 112 -5.65 3.50 -0.69
CA THR A 112 -5.15 4.85 -0.36
C THR A 112 -3.95 5.18 -1.24
N ILE A 113 -4.08 6.23 -2.04
CA ILE A 113 -2.97 6.80 -2.81
C ILE A 113 -2.33 7.90 -1.96
N ASP A 114 -1.00 7.84 -1.78
CA ASP A 114 -0.22 8.85 -1.08
C ASP A 114 1.09 9.07 -1.84
N THR A 115 1.13 10.13 -2.64
CA THR A 115 2.32 10.53 -3.43
C THR A 115 3.12 11.62 -2.74
N VAL A 116 2.69 12.05 -1.55
CA VAL A 116 3.38 13.10 -0.80
C VAL A 116 4.64 12.52 -0.17
N PRO A 117 5.83 13.03 -0.47
CA PRO A 117 7.04 12.62 0.21
C PRO A 117 6.93 12.90 1.72
N ALA A 118 7.31 11.95 2.55
CA ALA A 118 7.35 12.15 3.99
C ALA A 118 8.28 13.30 4.36
N ASP A 119 7.78 14.26 5.12
CA ASP A 119 8.59 15.35 5.69
C ASP A 119 9.13 14.89 7.05
N LEU A 120 10.26 14.18 7.01
CA LEU A 120 10.86 13.54 8.20
C LEU A 120 11.89 14.42 8.90
N ILE A 121 12.62 15.27 8.16
CA ILE A 121 13.67 16.13 8.70
C ILE A 121 13.62 17.53 8.07
N GLY A 122 13.95 18.53 8.88
CA GLY A 122 13.99 19.94 8.48
C GLY A 122 15.40 20.53 8.51
N ALA A 123 15.49 21.78 8.92
CA ALA A 123 16.76 22.52 8.94
C ALA A 123 17.75 21.95 9.95
N ILE A 124 19.04 22.08 9.62
CA ILE A 124 20.16 21.82 10.54
C ILE A 124 20.56 23.13 11.18
N THR A 125 20.69 23.15 12.49
CA THR A 125 21.16 24.30 13.27
C THR A 125 22.34 23.90 14.14
N ILE A 126 23.21 24.84 14.42
CA ILE A 126 24.38 24.67 15.29
C ILE A 126 24.20 25.55 16.53
N PRO A 127 23.83 25.00 17.69
CA PRO A 127 23.56 25.78 18.89
C PRO A 127 24.79 26.54 19.44
N GLU A 128 25.99 26.05 19.15
CA GLU A 128 27.25 26.66 19.56
C GLU A 128 27.60 27.90 18.73
N ASP A 129 27.05 28.07 17.54
CA ASP A 129 27.17 29.30 16.74
C ASP A 129 26.28 30.40 17.31
N LEU A 130 26.78 31.06 18.38
CA LEU A 130 25.99 32.01 19.16
C LEU A 130 25.73 33.33 18.44
N ASN A 131 26.59 33.68 17.51
CA ASN A 131 26.49 34.92 16.74
C ASN A 131 25.79 34.72 15.38
N GLY A 132 25.57 33.44 14.94
CA GLY A 132 24.87 33.09 13.73
C GLY A 132 25.61 33.43 12.45
N ASP A 133 26.97 33.54 12.47
CA ASP A 133 27.77 33.87 11.33
C ASP A 133 28.23 32.66 10.50
N GLY A 134 27.93 31.44 11.00
CA GLY A 134 28.29 30.17 10.37
C GLY A 134 29.75 29.78 10.59
N ILE A 135 30.43 30.42 11.54
CA ILE A 135 31.85 30.18 11.87
C ILE A 135 31.98 29.92 13.37
N LEU A 136 32.41 28.73 13.76
CA LEU A 136 32.71 28.43 15.16
C LEU A 136 34.11 28.90 15.52
N ASN A 137 34.21 29.87 16.38
CA ASN A 137 35.47 30.33 16.96
C ASN A 137 35.85 29.48 18.19
N ALA A 138 37.02 29.72 18.78
CA ALA A 138 37.55 28.93 19.91
C ALA A 138 36.66 28.98 21.18
N ASP A 139 35.97 30.09 21.40
CA ASP A 139 35.09 30.26 22.56
C ASP A 139 33.73 29.54 22.37
N GLU A 140 33.28 29.49 21.11
CA GLU A 140 32.03 28.80 20.72
C GLU A 140 32.22 27.27 20.58
N LEU A 141 33.38 26.82 20.06
CA LEU A 141 33.70 25.40 19.92
C LEU A 141 33.94 24.72 21.27
N GLY A 142 34.42 25.47 22.28
CA GLY A 142 34.77 24.88 23.57
C GLY A 142 36.05 24.04 23.53
N THR A 143 36.18 23.07 24.42
CA THR A 143 37.40 22.28 24.62
C THR A 143 37.26 20.80 24.37
N ASP A 144 36.09 20.32 23.96
CA ASP A 144 35.78 18.90 23.82
C ASP A 144 36.09 18.35 22.41
N GLY A 145 36.47 19.20 21.45
CA GLY A 145 36.86 18.82 20.08
C GLY A 145 35.69 18.39 19.22
N SER A 146 34.45 18.75 19.61
CA SER A 146 33.23 18.50 18.85
C SER A 146 32.26 19.66 19.01
N PHE A 147 31.29 19.74 18.10
CA PHE A 147 30.12 20.61 18.24
C PHE A 147 28.86 19.82 17.96
N ASN A 148 27.72 20.35 18.36
CA ASN A 148 26.42 19.70 18.16
C ASN A 148 25.72 20.24 16.91
N ALA A 149 25.25 19.35 16.07
CA ALA A 149 24.27 19.67 15.04
C ALA A 149 22.88 19.25 15.52
N GLN A 150 21.95 20.16 15.55
CA GLN A 150 20.56 19.88 15.76
C GLN A 150 19.86 19.78 14.41
N VAL A 151 19.30 18.59 14.11
CA VAL A 151 18.48 18.34 12.91
C VAL A 151 17.03 18.42 13.33
N ALA A 152 16.30 19.41 12.83
CA ALA A 152 14.88 19.57 13.13
C ALA A 152 14.12 18.33 12.61
N LEU A 153 13.12 17.89 13.35
CA LEU A 153 12.21 16.82 12.95
C LEU A 153 11.02 17.42 12.22
N GLY A 154 10.67 16.83 11.07
CA GLY A 154 9.48 17.18 10.34
C GLY A 154 8.21 16.57 10.97
N PRO A 155 7.02 16.98 10.50
CA PRO A 155 5.75 16.55 11.07
C PRO A 155 5.47 15.05 10.94
N ASP A 156 6.11 14.37 9.97
CA ASP A 156 5.91 12.94 9.72
C ASP A 156 6.92 12.06 10.48
N ALA A 157 7.86 12.66 11.24
CA ALA A 157 8.80 11.90 12.04
C ALA A 157 8.09 11.22 13.22
N LEU A 158 8.40 9.94 13.44
CA LEU A 158 7.82 9.11 14.50
C LEU A 158 8.92 8.55 15.41
N ASP A 159 8.52 8.05 16.57
CA ASP A 159 9.40 7.25 17.43
C ASP A 159 9.90 6.02 16.66
N GLY A 160 11.22 5.85 16.60
CA GLY A 160 11.87 4.82 15.81
C GLY A 160 12.32 5.26 14.41
N THR A 161 11.94 6.44 13.90
CA THR A 161 12.52 7.01 12.67
C THR A 161 14.04 7.06 12.80
N VAL A 162 14.76 6.68 11.75
CA VAL A 162 16.23 6.72 11.73
C VAL A 162 16.68 7.91 10.90
N VAL A 163 17.52 8.78 11.50
CA VAL A 163 18.18 9.89 10.82
C VAL A 163 19.68 9.61 10.78
N ASN A 164 20.23 9.55 9.57
CA ASN A 164 21.67 9.44 9.35
C ASN A 164 22.28 10.83 9.30
N VAL A 165 23.30 11.10 10.13
CA VAL A 165 24.07 12.34 10.09
C VAL A 165 25.54 12.00 9.86
N ASN A 166 26.08 12.39 8.73
CA ASN A 166 27.47 12.12 8.33
C ASN A 166 27.86 10.63 8.47
N GLY A 167 26.95 9.71 8.16
CA GLY A 167 27.21 8.26 8.23
C GLY A 167 26.92 7.62 9.60
N VAL A 168 26.47 8.38 10.60
CA VAL A 168 26.07 7.87 11.92
C VAL A 168 24.55 7.89 12.04
N ASN A 169 23.96 6.76 12.41
CA ASN A 169 22.52 6.63 12.57
C ASN A 169 22.07 7.05 13.98
N TYR A 170 21.07 7.90 14.03
CA TYR A 170 20.37 8.35 15.24
C TYR A 170 18.92 7.89 15.15
N THR A 171 18.48 7.12 16.13
CA THR A 171 17.06 6.72 16.21
C THR A 171 16.28 7.78 16.98
N VAL A 172 15.26 8.34 16.36
CA VAL A 172 14.37 9.32 16.96
C VAL A 172 13.63 8.68 18.14
N THR A 173 13.62 9.36 19.26
CA THR A 173 12.93 8.95 20.49
C THR A 173 11.73 9.86 20.76
N ALA A 174 10.84 9.45 21.66
CA ALA A 174 9.75 10.28 22.12
C ALA A 174 10.23 11.62 22.73
N ALA A 175 11.45 11.65 23.33
CA ALA A 175 12.05 12.88 23.86
C ALA A 175 12.49 13.81 22.72
N ASP A 176 13.06 13.27 21.64
CA ASP A 176 13.46 14.07 20.47
C ASP A 176 12.24 14.67 19.76
N LEU A 177 11.14 13.89 19.64
CA LEU A 177 9.88 14.39 19.12
C LEU A 177 9.31 15.54 19.99
N ALA A 178 9.40 15.41 21.30
CA ALA A 178 8.96 16.48 22.21
C ALA A 178 9.84 17.74 22.10
N ASN A 179 11.14 17.58 21.80
CA ASN A 179 12.07 18.69 21.58
C ASN A 179 11.95 19.28 20.16
N GLY A 180 11.46 18.51 19.20
CA GLY A 180 11.37 18.87 17.77
C GLY A 180 12.68 18.72 17.01
N TYR A 181 13.70 18.08 17.56
CA TYR A 181 14.99 17.84 16.90
C TYR A 181 15.74 16.65 17.51
N ILE A 182 16.65 16.06 16.73
CA ILE A 182 17.74 15.20 17.23
C ILE A 182 19.02 16.01 17.37
N THR A 183 19.91 15.57 18.25
CA THR A 183 21.26 16.17 18.41
C THR A 183 22.32 15.15 18.00
N ALA A 184 23.17 15.56 17.07
CA ALA A 184 24.32 14.79 16.58
C ALA A 184 25.62 15.47 16.94
N ALA A 185 26.54 14.78 17.64
CA ALA A 185 27.87 15.29 17.91
C ALA A 185 28.77 15.17 16.65
N ILE A 186 29.31 16.28 16.20
CA ILE A 186 30.16 16.37 15.01
C ILE A 186 31.63 16.58 15.46
N PRO A 187 32.53 15.62 15.24
CA PRO A 187 33.91 15.75 15.62
C PRO A 187 34.63 16.78 14.73
N VAL A 188 35.45 17.63 15.35
CA VAL A 188 36.30 18.59 14.65
C VAL A 188 37.69 17.97 14.45
N THR A 189 38.08 17.73 13.22
CA THR A 189 39.37 17.10 12.86
C THR A 189 40.43 18.08 12.38
N GLY A 190 40.12 19.39 12.32
CA GLY A 190 41.02 20.45 11.88
C GLY A 190 40.25 21.74 11.58
N GLU A 191 41.00 22.78 11.19
CA GLU A 191 40.41 24.05 10.75
C GLU A 191 39.90 23.95 9.31
N GLY A 192 38.80 24.63 9.04
CA GLY A 192 38.19 24.70 7.69
C GLY A 192 36.69 24.34 7.67
N PRO A 193 36.09 24.35 6.50
CA PRO A 193 34.65 24.05 6.37
C PRO A 193 34.32 22.58 6.74
N VAL A 194 33.33 22.41 7.55
CA VAL A 194 32.75 21.09 7.90
C VAL A 194 31.39 20.97 7.22
N ALA A 195 31.24 20.00 6.33
CA ALA A 195 29.95 19.69 5.72
C ALA A 195 29.15 18.79 6.65
N ILE A 196 27.88 19.14 6.88
CA ILE A 196 26.92 18.31 7.62
C ILE A 196 25.85 17.89 6.63
N HIS A 197 25.67 16.58 6.51
CA HIS A 197 24.62 15.97 5.71
C HIS A 197 23.74 15.16 6.62
N ALA A 198 22.42 15.38 6.53
CA ALA A 198 21.43 14.59 7.24
C ALA A 198 20.42 14.02 6.24
N GLU A 199 20.03 12.78 6.43
CA GLU A 199 19.01 12.09 5.65
C GLU A 199 18.17 11.18 6.56
N ALA A 200 16.90 11.03 6.27
CA ALA A 200 16.07 10.00 6.90
C ALA A 200 16.20 8.69 6.13
N VAL A 201 16.27 7.54 6.85
CA VAL A 201 16.57 6.22 6.29
C VAL A 201 15.44 5.24 6.59
#